data_8715fb60c3dead630ac2912279557ae2
#
_entry.id   8715fb60c3dead630ac2912279557ae2
#
_cell.length_a   1.000
_cell.length_b   1.000
_cell.length_c   1.000
_cell.angle_alpha   90.00
_cell.angle_beta   90.00
_cell.angle_gamma   90.00
#
_symmetry.space_group_name_H-M   'P 1'
#
loop_
_entity.id
_entity.type
_entity.pdbx_description
1 polymer ?
#
loop_
_entity_poly.entity_id
_entity_poly.type
_entity_poly.pdbx_seq_one_letter_code
_entity_poly.pdbx_strand_id
1 'polypeptide(L)'
;MELVYDVVESAASPAVIKVIGIGGGGCNAINNMINNTVQGVEFISANTDAQALGGSNAAKRIQLGVNLTRGLGAGANPEIGRAAAQEDREAIAEAIRGANMLFITTGMGGGTGTGAAPVIAEIAKELGILTVAVVTRPFGHEGKRINIAQEGLDHLKSQVDSLIVIPNDKLMTALGEDVTVREAFRAADNVLRDAVAGISEVVTRPGFINLDFADVKNVMSIMGMAMMGSGFAQGIDRARLATEQAISSPLLDDVTLDGARGVLVNITTAPGCLKMSEYREIMKVVDEYAHADAERKYGTAEDESMEEGDIRVTIIATGLKEHQNAAASHNLRMVKPQQATGTDDGFPNIDSVIRSGRSARSMNLAASDFSNQSVLDDFEIPAVLRRQAD
;
A
#
# COMPACT_ATOMS: atom_id res chain seq x y z
N MET A 1 58.04 26.35 2.56
CA MET A 1 56.93 26.25 1.60
C MET A 1 55.83 25.53 2.33
N GLU A 2 54.98 26.27 3.07
CA GLU A 2 53.84 25.73 3.81
C GLU A 2 52.71 25.46 2.82
N LEU A 3 52.30 24.22 2.73
CA LEU A 3 51.10 23.83 2.00
C LEU A 3 49.88 24.22 2.84
N VAL A 4 49.27 25.36 2.52
CA VAL A 4 47.97 25.75 3.04
C VAL A 4 46.92 24.91 2.30
N TYR A 5 46.36 23.95 3.00
CA TYR A 5 45.18 23.23 2.53
C TYR A 5 43.98 24.09 2.88
N ASP A 6 43.36 24.73 1.89
CA ASP A 6 41.99 25.23 2.01
C ASP A 6 41.08 24.02 2.11
N VAL A 7 40.61 23.75 3.31
CA VAL A 7 39.46 22.85 3.52
C VAL A 7 38.25 23.59 3.00
N VAL A 8 37.86 23.29 1.77
CA VAL A 8 36.56 23.67 1.26
C VAL A 8 35.53 22.88 2.09
N GLU A 9 35.06 23.45 3.19
CA GLU A 9 33.83 23.02 3.86
C GLU A 9 32.66 23.26 2.91
N SER A 10 32.55 22.44 1.90
CA SER A 10 31.28 22.21 1.22
C SER A 10 30.42 21.41 2.22
N ALA A 11 29.81 22.12 3.15
CA ALA A 11 28.73 21.54 3.95
C ALA A 11 27.68 21.08 2.93
N ALA A 12 27.64 19.79 2.68
CA ALA A 12 26.60 19.19 1.84
C ALA A 12 25.27 19.59 2.46
N SER A 13 24.48 20.38 1.75
CA SER A 13 23.15 20.74 2.21
C SER A 13 22.35 19.47 2.47
N PRO A 14 21.68 19.35 3.61
CA PRO A 14 20.88 18.17 3.92
C PRO A 14 19.86 17.93 2.81
N ALA A 15 19.57 16.67 2.51
CA ALA A 15 18.59 16.33 1.48
C ALA A 15 17.22 16.91 1.84
N VAL A 16 16.59 17.62 0.92
CA VAL A 16 15.26 18.20 1.08
C VAL A 16 14.22 17.15 0.73
N ILE A 17 13.44 16.75 1.72
CA ILE A 17 12.35 15.79 1.56
C ILE A 17 11.02 16.51 1.68
N LYS A 18 10.12 16.33 0.70
CA LYS A 18 8.76 16.87 0.73
C LYS A 18 7.74 15.75 0.74
N VAL A 19 6.63 15.98 1.43
CA VAL A 19 5.50 15.06 1.50
C VAL A 19 4.27 15.79 0.99
N ILE A 20 3.64 15.29 -0.07
CA ILE A 20 2.41 15.84 -0.60
C ILE A 20 1.23 14.90 -0.37
N GLY A 21 0.25 15.36 0.40
CA GLY A 21 -1.01 14.66 0.64
C GLY A 21 -2.09 15.12 -0.33
N ILE A 22 -2.69 14.19 -1.08
CA ILE A 22 -3.60 14.50 -2.16
C ILE A 22 -5.01 14.00 -1.85
N GLY A 23 -6.00 14.90 -1.98
CA GLY A 23 -7.40 14.62 -1.68
C GLY A 23 -7.67 14.47 -0.17
N GLY A 24 -8.88 14.05 0.20
CA GLY A 24 -9.27 13.95 1.62
C GLY A 24 -8.39 13.01 2.43
N GLY A 25 -8.15 11.78 1.94
CA GLY A 25 -7.30 10.80 2.62
C GLY A 25 -5.86 11.29 2.77
N GLY A 26 -5.27 11.87 1.71
CA GLY A 26 -3.92 12.42 1.78
C GLY A 26 -3.80 13.60 2.74
N CYS A 27 -4.79 14.50 2.78
CA CYS A 27 -4.82 15.59 3.76
C CYS A 27 -4.92 15.08 5.20
N ASN A 28 -5.69 14.01 5.45
CA ASN A 28 -5.78 13.37 6.78
C ASN A 28 -4.44 12.73 7.18
N ALA A 29 -3.79 12.05 6.26
CA ALA A 29 -2.46 11.47 6.50
C ALA A 29 -1.42 12.56 6.85
N ILE A 30 -1.41 13.68 6.12
CA ILE A 30 -0.55 14.83 6.44
C ILE A 30 -0.85 15.38 7.84
N ASN A 31 -2.12 15.58 8.19
CA ASN A 31 -2.49 16.02 9.53
C ASN A 31 -2.03 15.03 10.60
N ASN A 32 -2.15 13.74 10.35
CA ASN A 32 -1.65 12.70 11.24
C ASN A 32 -0.12 12.79 11.43
N MET A 33 0.63 12.95 10.34
CA MET A 33 2.10 13.08 10.36
C MET A 33 2.55 14.32 11.15
N ILE A 34 1.90 15.46 10.94
CA ILE A 34 2.19 16.71 11.64
C ILE A 34 1.88 16.58 13.14
N ASN A 35 0.72 16.02 13.50
CA ASN A 35 0.31 15.85 14.88
C ASN A 35 1.20 14.85 15.64
N ASN A 36 1.80 13.89 14.96
CA ASN A 36 2.75 12.93 15.52
C ASN A 36 4.22 13.34 15.27
N THR A 37 4.45 14.60 14.97
CA THR A 37 5.78 15.25 14.94
C THR A 37 6.81 14.53 14.04
N VAL A 38 6.40 14.12 12.85
CA VAL A 38 7.37 13.63 11.85
C VAL A 38 8.26 14.80 11.45
N GLN A 39 9.57 14.68 11.68
CA GLN A 39 10.56 15.74 11.50
C GLN A 39 11.35 15.58 10.18
N GLY A 40 12.05 16.65 9.79
CA GLY A 40 12.96 16.62 8.65
C GLY A 40 12.28 16.62 7.28
N VAL A 41 10.96 16.88 7.22
CA VAL A 41 10.18 16.89 5.97
C VAL A 41 9.30 18.14 5.87
N GLU A 42 9.07 18.60 4.64
CA GLU A 42 8.14 19.69 4.34
C GLU A 42 6.79 19.10 3.90
N PHE A 43 5.70 19.54 4.55
CA PHE A 43 4.35 19.05 4.27
C PHE A 43 3.58 19.95 3.33
N ILE A 44 2.95 19.36 2.31
CA ILE A 44 2.10 19.99 1.31
C ILE A 44 0.76 19.25 1.28
N SER A 45 -0.35 19.99 1.29
CA SER A 45 -1.68 19.41 1.05
C SER A 45 -2.27 19.92 -0.24
N ALA A 46 -2.77 19.03 -1.08
CA ALA A 46 -3.39 19.35 -2.37
C ALA A 46 -4.79 18.74 -2.46
N ASN A 47 -5.81 19.53 -2.71
CA ASN A 47 -7.18 19.03 -2.80
C ASN A 47 -8.05 19.87 -3.74
N THR A 48 -9.05 19.25 -4.36
CA THR A 48 -10.11 19.94 -5.12
C THR A 48 -11.24 20.45 -4.23
N ASP A 49 -11.32 19.95 -2.99
CA ASP A 49 -12.28 20.37 -1.96
C ASP A 49 -11.66 21.44 -1.06
N ALA A 50 -12.17 22.67 -1.17
CA ALA A 50 -11.66 23.81 -0.41
C ALA A 50 -11.94 23.70 1.09
N GLN A 51 -13.04 23.05 1.50
CA GLN A 51 -13.38 22.84 2.90
C GLN A 51 -12.44 21.86 3.55
N ALA A 52 -12.20 20.71 2.90
CA ALA A 52 -11.24 19.72 3.38
C ALA A 52 -9.82 20.28 3.43
N LEU A 53 -9.43 21.07 2.43
CA LEU A 53 -8.12 21.75 2.39
C LEU A 53 -7.97 22.79 3.51
N GLY A 54 -9.05 23.50 3.86
CA GLY A 54 -9.09 24.45 4.98
C GLY A 54 -8.80 23.80 6.33
N GLY A 55 -9.15 22.51 6.51
CA GLY A 55 -8.85 21.71 7.71
C GLY A 55 -7.44 21.12 7.76
N SER A 56 -6.60 21.36 6.75
CA SER A 56 -5.24 20.85 6.73
C SER A 56 -4.28 21.70 7.57
N ASN A 57 -3.41 21.06 8.34
CA ASN A 57 -2.35 21.67 9.13
C ASN A 57 -1.06 21.88 8.32
N ALA A 58 -1.01 21.49 7.04
CA ALA A 58 0.16 21.68 6.21
C ALA A 58 0.48 23.16 6.02
N ALA A 59 1.78 23.50 6.07
CA ALA A 59 2.26 24.88 5.85
C ALA A 59 1.95 25.36 4.43
N LYS A 60 2.04 24.46 3.44
CA LYS A 60 1.71 24.75 2.04
C LYS A 60 0.46 23.99 1.64
N ARG A 61 -0.52 24.71 1.09
CA ARG A 61 -1.81 24.18 0.64
C ARG A 61 -2.08 24.60 -0.78
N ILE A 62 -2.48 23.66 -1.64
CA ILE A 62 -2.77 23.86 -3.05
C ILE A 62 -4.21 23.46 -3.30
N GLN A 63 -5.05 24.40 -3.69
CA GLN A 63 -6.38 24.08 -4.18
C GLN A 63 -6.29 23.73 -5.66
N LEU A 64 -6.66 22.50 -6.00
CA LEU A 64 -6.60 21.99 -7.37
C LEU A 64 -7.90 22.27 -8.13
N GLY A 65 -7.76 22.73 -9.39
CA GLY A 65 -8.88 22.90 -10.32
C GLY A 65 -9.90 23.91 -9.83
N VAL A 66 -9.46 25.09 -9.43
CA VAL A 66 -10.33 26.15 -8.90
C VAL A 66 -11.45 26.50 -9.88
N ASN A 67 -11.14 26.60 -11.17
CA ASN A 67 -12.13 26.91 -12.20
C ASN A 67 -13.02 25.70 -12.51
N LEU A 68 -12.47 24.50 -12.49
CA LEU A 68 -13.17 23.26 -12.84
C LEU A 68 -14.13 22.82 -11.73
N THR A 69 -13.67 22.79 -10.47
CA THR A 69 -14.44 22.22 -9.35
C THR A 69 -15.10 23.26 -8.46
N ARG A 70 -14.68 24.53 -8.55
CA ARG A 70 -15.14 25.63 -7.69
C ARG A 70 -15.03 25.32 -6.19
N GLY A 71 -14.07 24.48 -5.81
CA GLY A 71 -13.87 24.06 -4.42
C GLY A 71 -14.85 23.01 -3.89
N LEU A 72 -15.69 22.42 -4.74
CA LEU A 72 -16.70 21.42 -4.35
C LEU A 72 -16.20 19.97 -4.43
N GLY A 73 -14.92 19.78 -4.78
CA GLY A 73 -14.35 18.44 -4.93
C GLY A 73 -14.54 17.83 -6.32
N ALA A 74 -13.98 16.64 -6.53
CA ALA A 74 -14.02 15.93 -7.82
C ALA A 74 -15.20 14.95 -7.96
N GLY A 75 -16.11 14.87 -6.99
CA GLY A 75 -17.30 14.02 -7.05
C GLY A 75 -17.02 12.53 -7.26
N ALA A 76 -15.95 11.99 -6.68
CA ALA A 76 -15.47 10.62 -6.86
C ALA A 76 -15.11 10.25 -8.33
N ASN A 77 -14.88 11.24 -9.19
CA ASN A 77 -14.47 11.06 -10.59
C ASN A 77 -12.99 11.35 -10.77
N PRO A 78 -12.13 10.35 -11.09
CA PRO A 78 -10.69 10.54 -11.26
C PRO A 78 -10.33 11.45 -12.44
N GLU A 79 -11.12 11.47 -13.51
CA GLU A 79 -10.86 12.35 -14.67
C GLU A 79 -10.95 13.84 -14.28
N ILE A 80 -11.90 14.19 -13.39
CA ILE A 80 -11.99 15.54 -12.83
C ILE A 80 -10.77 15.84 -11.97
N GLY A 81 -10.36 14.88 -11.12
CA GLY A 81 -9.16 15.02 -10.32
C GLY A 81 -7.89 15.22 -11.14
N ARG A 82 -7.75 14.47 -12.23
CA ARG A 82 -6.66 14.57 -13.20
C ARG A 82 -6.65 15.95 -13.90
N ALA A 83 -7.79 16.36 -14.45
CA ALA A 83 -7.93 17.65 -15.10
C ALA A 83 -7.65 18.82 -14.15
N ALA A 84 -8.09 18.71 -12.89
CA ALA A 84 -7.81 19.70 -11.85
C ALA A 84 -6.30 19.83 -11.54
N ALA A 85 -5.58 18.70 -11.46
CA ALA A 85 -4.13 18.75 -11.28
C ALA A 85 -3.39 19.29 -12.51
N GLN A 86 -3.89 19.04 -13.70
CA GLN A 86 -3.32 19.61 -14.94
C GLN A 86 -3.53 21.11 -15.04
N GLU A 87 -4.69 21.64 -14.58
CA GLU A 87 -4.96 23.06 -14.51
C GLU A 87 -3.92 23.81 -13.66
N ASP A 88 -3.53 23.20 -12.52
CA ASP A 88 -2.61 23.83 -11.56
C ASP A 88 -1.18 23.27 -11.62
N ARG A 89 -0.77 22.74 -12.79
CA ARG A 89 0.55 22.10 -13.00
C ARG A 89 1.72 22.98 -12.54
N GLU A 90 1.68 24.27 -12.84
CA GLU A 90 2.74 25.23 -12.46
C GLU A 90 2.80 25.43 -10.94
N ALA A 91 1.65 25.56 -10.28
CA ALA A 91 1.57 25.72 -8.82
C ALA A 91 2.10 24.47 -8.10
N ILE A 92 1.81 23.26 -8.63
CA ILE A 92 2.34 22.00 -8.13
C ILE A 92 3.86 21.96 -8.32
N ALA A 93 4.35 22.25 -9.53
CA ALA A 93 5.79 22.26 -9.83
C ALA A 93 6.56 23.20 -8.91
N GLU A 94 6.04 24.42 -8.67
CA GLU A 94 6.65 25.38 -7.75
C GLU A 94 6.63 24.89 -6.30
N ALA A 95 5.57 24.18 -5.91
CA ALA A 95 5.47 23.64 -4.57
C ALA A 95 6.51 22.56 -4.26
N ILE A 96 6.79 21.69 -5.23
CA ILE A 96 7.72 20.56 -5.06
C ILE A 96 9.15 20.88 -5.49
N ARG A 97 9.37 22.01 -6.16
CA ARG A 97 10.68 22.42 -6.63
C ARG A 97 11.73 22.43 -5.50
N GLY A 98 12.95 22.00 -5.82
CA GLY A 98 14.07 21.93 -4.88
C GLY A 98 14.03 20.72 -3.95
N ALA A 99 13.03 19.86 -4.03
CA ALA A 99 13.06 18.58 -3.32
C ALA A 99 14.05 17.60 -3.96
N ASN A 100 14.80 16.89 -3.14
CA ASN A 100 15.58 15.74 -3.58
C ASN A 100 14.70 14.48 -3.64
N MET A 101 13.70 14.40 -2.72
CA MET A 101 12.74 13.31 -2.63
C MET A 101 11.34 13.83 -2.40
N LEU A 102 10.36 13.24 -3.08
CA LEU A 102 8.94 13.53 -2.91
C LEU A 102 8.19 12.27 -2.51
N PHE A 103 7.54 12.32 -1.35
CA PHE A 103 6.52 11.36 -1.00
C PHE A 103 5.16 11.84 -1.48
N ILE A 104 4.44 10.97 -2.18
CA ILE A 104 3.05 11.18 -2.56
C ILE A 104 2.18 10.30 -1.69
N THR A 105 1.30 10.88 -0.87
CA THR A 105 0.37 10.11 -0.05
C THR A 105 -1.08 10.41 -0.42
N THR A 106 -1.87 9.36 -0.62
CA THR A 106 -3.29 9.47 -0.96
C THR A 106 -4.06 8.19 -0.70
N GLY A 107 -5.37 8.33 -0.50
CA GLY A 107 -6.30 7.18 -0.58
C GLY A 107 -6.77 6.99 -2.02
N MET A 108 -6.51 5.81 -2.58
CA MET A 108 -6.95 5.44 -3.92
C MET A 108 -8.46 5.10 -3.93
N GLY A 109 -9.08 5.16 -5.10
CA GLY A 109 -10.51 4.88 -5.29
C GLY A 109 -11.43 6.10 -5.13
N GLY A 110 -10.86 7.27 -4.79
CA GLY A 110 -11.56 8.55 -4.83
C GLY A 110 -11.37 9.29 -6.16
N GLY A 111 -11.92 10.49 -6.28
CA GLY A 111 -11.74 11.33 -7.47
C GLY A 111 -10.39 12.06 -7.47
N THR A 112 -10.19 12.92 -6.47
CA THR A 112 -9.01 13.80 -6.41
C THR A 112 -7.71 13.01 -6.28
N GLY A 113 -7.61 12.11 -5.28
CA GLY A 113 -6.39 11.35 -5.02
C GLY A 113 -5.99 10.47 -6.19
N THR A 114 -6.94 9.69 -6.70
CA THR A 114 -6.70 8.74 -7.81
C THR A 114 -6.33 9.43 -9.11
N GLY A 115 -6.98 10.57 -9.40
CA GLY A 115 -6.73 11.30 -10.65
C GLY A 115 -5.51 12.21 -10.61
N ALA A 116 -5.28 12.93 -9.50
CA ALA A 116 -4.21 13.92 -9.40
C ALA A 116 -2.84 13.31 -9.07
N ALA A 117 -2.77 12.19 -8.33
CA ALA A 117 -1.50 11.60 -7.93
C ALA A 117 -0.58 11.23 -9.12
N PRO A 118 -1.07 10.60 -10.21
CA PRO A 118 -0.23 10.32 -11.38
C PRO A 118 0.30 11.61 -12.05
N VAL A 119 -0.49 12.68 -12.10
CA VAL A 119 -0.07 13.97 -12.68
C VAL A 119 1.03 14.61 -11.84
N ILE A 120 0.89 14.59 -10.52
CA ILE A 120 1.90 15.12 -9.60
C ILE A 120 3.20 14.31 -9.69
N ALA A 121 3.09 12.99 -9.80
CA ALA A 121 4.23 12.11 -10.00
C ALA A 121 4.96 12.39 -11.33
N GLU A 122 4.21 12.63 -12.42
CA GLU A 122 4.77 13.04 -13.71
C GLU A 122 5.57 14.34 -13.60
N ILE A 123 5.02 15.35 -12.92
CA ILE A 123 5.70 16.64 -12.69
C ILE A 123 6.98 16.43 -11.88
N ALA A 124 6.94 15.61 -10.83
CA ALA A 124 8.11 15.30 -10.02
C ALA A 124 9.21 14.61 -10.84
N LYS A 125 8.82 13.66 -11.69
CA LYS A 125 9.72 12.95 -12.60
C LYS A 125 10.38 13.89 -13.61
N GLU A 126 9.64 14.84 -14.19
CA GLU A 126 10.19 15.86 -15.07
C GLU A 126 11.21 16.77 -14.38
N LEU A 127 11.00 17.03 -13.09
CA LEU A 127 11.94 17.79 -12.26
C LEU A 127 13.13 16.97 -11.75
N GLY A 128 13.20 15.66 -12.07
CA GLY A 128 14.26 14.76 -11.63
C GLY A 128 14.25 14.42 -10.13
N ILE A 129 13.09 14.58 -9.48
CA ILE A 129 12.89 14.33 -8.05
C ILE A 129 12.64 12.84 -7.84
N LEU A 130 13.37 12.19 -6.91
CA LEU A 130 13.07 10.81 -6.51
C LEU A 130 11.66 10.74 -5.92
N THR A 131 10.77 9.98 -6.55
CA THR A 131 9.35 9.98 -6.21
C THR A 131 8.91 8.63 -5.65
N VAL A 132 8.45 8.63 -4.41
CA VAL A 132 7.90 7.46 -3.72
C VAL A 132 6.43 7.70 -3.41
N ALA A 133 5.55 6.88 -3.97
CA ALA A 133 4.14 6.93 -3.61
C ALA A 133 3.82 5.92 -2.51
N VAL A 134 3.17 6.38 -1.45
CA VAL A 134 2.67 5.57 -0.34
C VAL A 134 1.16 5.79 -0.27
N VAL A 135 0.40 4.79 -0.73
CA VAL A 135 -1.03 4.96 -0.97
C VAL A 135 -1.86 3.85 -0.36
N THR A 136 -3.08 4.16 0.06
CA THR A 136 -4.00 3.15 0.59
C THR A 136 -4.93 2.65 -0.50
N ARG A 137 -5.22 1.34 -0.47
CA ARG A 137 -6.24 0.69 -1.28
C ARG A 137 -7.53 0.57 -0.45
N PRO A 138 -8.71 0.90 -1.04
CA PRO A 138 -9.99 0.86 -0.32
C PRO A 138 -10.31 -0.53 0.22
N PHE A 139 -11.20 -0.57 1.21
CA PHE A 139 -11.72 -1.82 1.77
C PHE A 139 -12.54 -2.60 0.73
N GLY A 140 -12.59 -3.93 0.85
CA GLY A 140 -13.31 -4.82 -0.05
C GLY A 140 -14.80 -4.51 -0.18
N HIS A 141 -15.42 -3.97 0.87
CA HIS A 141 -16.82 -3.58 0.88
C HIS A 141 -17.12 -2.24 0.17
N GLU A 142 -16.10 -1.47 -0.23
CA GLU A 142 -16.28 -0.17 -0.90
C GLU A 142 -16.66 -0.29 -2.40
N GLY A 143 -16.87 -1.49 -2.91
CA GLY A 143 -17.47 -1.77 -4.22
C GLY A 143 -16.72 -1.16 -5.40
N LYS A 144 -17.34 -0.24 -6.15
CA LYS A 144 -16.75 0.37 -7.36
C LYS A 144 -15.41 1.08 -7.12
N ARG A 145 -15.15 1.53 -5.89
CA ARG A 145 -13.90 2.22 -5.54
C ARG A 145 -12.67 1.35 -5.73
N ILE A 146 -12.82 0.02 -5.60
CA ILE A 146 -11.72 -0.94 -5.78
C ILE A 146 -11.21 -0.91 -7.22
N ASN A 147 -12.13 -0.95 -8.21
CA ASN A 147 -11.74 -0.91 -9.63
C ASN A 147 -11.10 0.43 -9.99
N ILE A 148 -11.69 1.54 -9.51
CA ILE A 148 -11.14 2.88 -9.69
C ILE A 148 -9.74 2.98 -9.07
N ALA A 149 -9.53 2.38 -7.90
CA ALA A 149 -8.23 2.34 -7.25
C ALA A 149 -7.21 1.55 -8.07
N GLN A 150 -7.60 0.40 -8.62
CA GLN A 150 -6.70 -0.43 -9.44
C GLN A 150 -6.24 0.30 -10.70
N GLU A 151 -7.16 0.91 -11.44
CA GLU A 151 -6.83 1.72 -12.62
C GLU A 151 -5.88 2.88 -12.26
N GLY A 152 -6.16 3.56 -11.14
CA GLY A 152 -5.30 4.64 -10.65
C GLY A 152 -3.91 4.18 -10.22
N LEU A 153 -3.80 3.00 -9.60
CA LEU A 153 -2.53 2.39 -9.21
C LEU A 153 -1.69 2.04 -10.44
N ASP A 154 -2.30 1.48 -11.49
CA ASP A 154 -1.61 1.13 -12.73
C ASP A 154 -1.04 2.38 -13.42
N HIS A 155 -1.79 3.49 -13.43
CA HIS A 155 -1.30 4.77 -13.92
C HIS A 155 -0.17 5.34 -13.05
N LEU A 156 -0.32 5.32 -11.72
CA LEU A 156 0.66 5.87 -10.79
C LEU A 156 1.98 5.09 -10.84
N LYS A 157 1.93 3.75 -10.93
CA LYS A 157 3.08 2.86 -11.01
C LYS A 157 4.05 3.22 -12.13
N SER A 158 3.53 3.72 -13.26
CA SER A 158 4.36 4.11 -14.42
C SER A 158 5.08 5.46 -14.23
N GLN A 159 4.68 6.26 -13.24
CA GLN A 159 5.17 7.62 -13.03
C GLN A 159 6.09 7.75 -11.82
N VAL A 160 6.07 6.80 -10.90
CA VAL A 160 6.88 6.84 -9.67
C VAL A 160 8.07 5.89 -9.73
N ASP A 161 9.12 6.17 -8.97
CA ASP A 161 10.28 5.29 -8.82
C ASP A 161 9.93 4.09 -7.95
N SER A 162 9.15 4.30 -6.87
CA SER A 162 8.70 3.25 -5.97
C SER A 162 7.24 3.46 -5.57
N LEU A 163 6.46 2.38 -5.53
CA LEU A 163 5.05 2.39 -5.15
C LEU A 163 4.81 1.42 -3.99
N ILE A 164 4.45 1.98 -2.84
CA ILE A 164 4.04 1.24 -1.64
C ILE A 164 2.51 1.30 -1.58
N VAL A 165 1.87 0.14 -1.67
CA VAL A 165 0.40 0.02 -1.58
C VAL A 165 0.03 -0.63 -0.25
N ILE A 166 -0.84 0.03 0.50
CA ILE A 166 -1.35 -0.42 1.79
C ILE A 166 -2.80 -0.88 1.62
N PRO A 167 -3.07 -2.21 1.57
CA PRO A 167 -4.44 -2.70 1.49
C PRO A 167 -5.15 -2.51 2.84
N ASN A 168 -6.23 -1.71 2.88
CA ASN A 168 -6.96 -1.46 4.13
C ASN A 168 -7.55 -2.75 4.73
N ASP A 169 -7.91 -3.74 3.91
CA ASP A 169 -8.40 -5.04 4.40
C ASP A 169 -7.38 -5.78 5.27
N LYS A 170 -6.08 -5.67 4.94
CA LYS A 170 -5.01 -6.29 5.74
C LYS A 170 -4.88 -5.64 7.12
N LEU A 171 -5.19 -4.36 7.23
CA LEU A 171 -5.20 -3.67 8.54
C LEU A 171 -6.33 -4.18 9.43
N MET A 172 -7.50 -4.51 8.86
CA MET A 172 -8.62 -5.10 9.61
C MET A 172 -8.26 -6.47 10.20
N THR A 173 -7.49 -7.26 9.47
CA THR A 173 -7.01 -8.57 9.98
C THR A 173 -6.14 -8.40 11.22
N ALA A 174 -5.32 -7.35 11.27
CA ALA A 174 -4.46 -7.05 12.42
C ALA A 174 -5.20 -6.43 13.61
N LEU A 175 -6.23 -5.62 13.33
CA LEU A 175 -6.97 -4.87 14.37
C LEU A 175 -8.12 -5.68 14.99
N GLY A 176 -8.65 -6.68 14.28
CA GLY A 176 -9.84 -7.42 14.69
C GLY A 176 -11.15 -6.78 14.20
N GLU A 177 -12.27 -7.50 14.38
CA GLU A 177 -13.57 -7.10 13.84
C GLU A 177 -14.31 -6.02 14.66
N ASP A 178 -13.94 -5.82 15.94
CA ASP A 178 -14.64 -4.92 16.88
C ASP A 178 -14.17 -3.46 16.81
N VAL A 179 -13.36 -3.09 15.81
CA VAL A 179 -12.85 -1.71 15.67
C VAL A 179 -13.88 -0.79 15.02
N THR A 180 -13.91 0.45 15.47
CA THR A 180 -14.75 1.47 14.85
C THR A 180 -14.19 1.87 13.46
N VAL A 181 -15.09 2.32 12.58
CA VAL A 181 -14.69 2.84 11.25
C VAL A 181 -13.61 3.93 11.36
N ARG A 182 -13.72 4.78 12.39
CA ARG A 182 -12.73 5.84 12.65
C ARG A 182 -11.35 5.27 13.01
N GLU A 183 -11.30 4.23 13.81
CA GLU A 183 -10.06 3.56 14.20
C GLU A 183 -9.42 2.85 13.02
N ALA A 184 -10.22 2.21 12.16
CA ALA A 184 -9.72 1.57 10.94
C ALA A 184 -9.02 2.57 10.00
N PHE A 185 -9.65 3.72 9.72
CA PHE A 185 -9.01 4.76 8.92
C PHE A 185 -7.81 5.40 9.61
N ARG A 186 -7.86 5.59 10.94
CA ARG A 186 -6.72 6.08 11.70
C ARG A 186 -5.53 5.12 11.64
N ALA A 187 -5.78 3.81 11.64
CA ALA A 187 -4.73 2.82 11.46
C ALA A 187 -4.08 2.93 10.07
N ALA A 188 -4.87 3.15 9.03
CA ALA A 188 -4.34 3.41 7.69
C ALA A 188 -3.47 4.67 7.65
N ASP A 189 -3.91 5.77 8.28
CA ASP A 189 -3.13 7.00 8.37
C ASP A 189 -1.83 6.80 9.20
N ASN A 190 -1.86 5.96 10.24
CA ASN A 190 -0.66 5.62 11.02
C ASN A 190 0.36 4.85 10.18
N VAL A 191 -0.09 3.88 9.38
CA VAL A 191 0.81 3.13 8.48
C VAL A 191 1.42 4.04 7.41
N LEU A 192 0.64 4.97 6.84
CA LEU A 192 1.16 5.99 5.92
C LEU A 192 2.23 6.85 6.59
N ARG A 193 2.00 7.26 7.85
CA ARG A 193 2.97 7.99 8.67
C ARG A 193 4.25 7.19 8.89
N ASP A 194 4.11 5.94 9.33
CA ASP A 194 5.25 5.08 9.66
C ASP A 194 6.11 4.78 8.43
N ALA A 195 5.49 4.67 7.25
CA ALA A 195 6.19 4.53 5.99
C ALA A 195 7.05 5.76 5.66
N VAL A 196 6.46 6.94 5.74
CA VAL A 196 7.17 8.19 5.46
C VAL A 196 8.23 8.44 6.52
N ALA A 197 7.92 8.26 7.81
CA ALA A 197 8.85 8.44 8.92
C ALA A 197 10.05 7.47 8.79
N GLY A 198 9.79 6.18 8.57
CA GLY A 198 10.83 5.16 8.49
C GLY A 198 11.86 5.42 7.38
N ILE A 199 11.42 6.00 6.25
CA ILE A 199 12.34 6.35 5.15
C ILE A 199 13.01 7.71 5.41
N SER A 200 12.25 8.70 5.86
CA SER A 200 12.79 10.05 6.09
C SER A 200 13.80 10.09 7.23
N GLU A 201 13.58 9.35 8.30
CA GLU A 201 14.48 9.27 9.46
C GLU A 201 15.89 8.82 9.05
N VAL A 202 15.98 7.81 8.19
CA VAL A 202 17.28 7.29 7.69
C VAL A 202 18.13 8.39 7.01
N VAL A 203 17.45 9.32 6.34
CA VAL A 203 18.12 10.38 5.57
C VAL A 203 18.35 11.64 6.42
N THR A 204 17.42 11.96 7.33
CA THR A 204 17.37 13.26 8.02
C THR A 204 17.91 13.22 9.45
N ARG A 205 17.85 12.05 10.10
CA ARG A 205 18.31 11.91 11.48
C ARG A 205 19.70 11.29 11.52
N PRO A 206 20.66 11.90 12.21
CA PRO A 206 21.97 11.29 12.41
C PRO A 206 21.80 10.04 13.29
N GLY A 207 22.41 8.95 12.86
CA GLY A 207 22.52 7.72 13.60
C GLY A 207 23.96 7.25 13.66
N PHE A 208 24.23 6.12 14.28
CA PHE A 208 25.57 5.55 14.32
C PHE A 208 26.02 5.04 12.94
N ILE A 209 25.09 4.48 12.16
CA ILE A 209 25.30 4.08 10.77
C ILE A 209 24.37 4.91 9.91
N ASN A 210 24.94 5.94 9.29
CA ASN A 210 24.20 6.79 8.37
C ASN A 210 24.21 6.18 6.95
N LEU A 211 23.00 6.11 6.38
CA LEU A 211 22.87 5.91 4.94
C LEU A 211 22.86 7.27 4.25
N ASP A 212 23.67 7.43 3.24
CA ASP A 212 23.59 8.63 2.41
C ASP A 212 22.35 8.60 1.52
N PHE A 213 21.95 9.78 1.01
CA PHE A 213 20.79 9.87 0.13
C PHE A 213 20.97 9.01 -1.15
N ALA A 214 22.20 8.81 -1.63
CA ALA A 214 22.44 8.00 -2.81
C ALA A 214 22.17 6.52 -2.56
N ASP A 215 22.47 5.99 -1.37
CA ASP A 215 22.12 4.63 -0.98
C ASP A 215 20.60 4.41 -0.94
N VAL A 216 19.86 5.33 -0.33
CA VAL A 216 18.39 5.28 -0.30
C VAL A 216 17.84 5.39 -1.72
N LYS A 217 18.36 6.29 -2.54
CA LYS A 217 17.97 6.45 -3.93
C LYS A 217 18.19 5.16 -4.72
N ASN A 218 19.32 4.49 -4.56
CA ASN A 218 19.63 3.25 -5.27
C ASN A 218 18.59 2.16 -4.95
N VAL A 219 18.28 1.93 -3.67
CA VAL A 219 17.30 0.93 -3.26
C VAL A 219 15.88 1.32 -3.71
N MET A 220 15.50 2.58 -3.55
CA MET A 220 14.13 3.05 -3.87
C MET A 220 13.90 3.20 -5.38
N SER A 221 14.94 3.36 -6.20
CA SER A 221 14.84 3.40 -7.67
C SER A 221 14.75 2.02 -8.32
N ILE A 222 14.83 0.94 -7.56
CA ILE A 222 14.60 -0.41 -8.09
C ILE A 222 13.12 -0.51 -8.48
N MET A 223 12.86 -0.46 -9.79
CA MET A 223 11.49 -0.44 -10.33
C MET A 223 10.69 -1.67 -9.87
N GLY A 224 9.48 -1.42 -9.41
CA GLY A 224 8.54 -2.46 -8.99
C GLY A 224 7.63 -2.00 -7.85
N MET A 225 6.87 -2.95 -7.34
CA MET A 225 6.15 -2.72 -6.09
C MET A 225 7.13 -2.74 -4.93
N ALA A 226 6.89 -1.88 -3.97
CA ALA A 226 7.57 -1.91 -2.70
C ALA A 226 6.57 -2.22 -1.59
N MET A 227 7.03 -2.92 -0.58
CA MET A 227 6.26 -3.22 0.61
C MET A 227 7.06 -2.87 1.85
N MET A 228 6.34 -2.64 2.95
CA MET A 228 6.95 -2.20 4.20
C MET A 228 6.35 -2.97 5.36
N GLY A 229 7.21 -3.29 6.33
CA GLY A 229 6.79 -3.72 7.65
C GLY A 229 7.51 -2.92 8.72
N SER A 230 6.82 -2.66 9.82
CA SER A 230 7.39 -2.01 11.00
C SER A 230 7.05 -2.80 12.24
N GLY A 231 8.02 -2.98 13.13
CA GLY A 231 7.84 -3.62 14.42
C GLY A 231 8.44 -2.77 15.52
N PHE A 232 7.79 -2.81 16.67
CA PHE A 232 8.20 -2.11 17.88
C PHE A 232 8.24 -3.10 19.05
N ALA A 233 9.33 -3.08 19.82
CA ALA A 233 9.44 -3.94 20.99
C ALA A 233 10.26 -3.26 22.11
N GLN A 234 10.09 -3.78 23.31
CA GLN A 234 10.78 -3.33 24.52
C GLN A 234 11.42 -4.52 25.25
N GLY A 235 12.46 -4.26 26.02
CA GLY A 235 13.04 -5.22 26.94
C GLY A 235 14.22 -6.03 26.36
N ILE A 236 14.43 -7.25 26.90
CA ILE A 236 15.67 -8.01 26.67
C ILE A 236 15.79 -8.53 25.23
N ASP A 237 14.72 -9.06 24.67
CA ASP A 237 14.69 -9.64 23.31
C ASP A 237 14.11 -8.67 22.26
N ARG A 238 14.15 -7.37 22.55
CA ARG A 238 13.49 -6.34 21.74
C ARG A 238 13.92 -6.35 20.28
N ALA A 239 15.21 -6.59 20.01
CA ALA A 239 15.74 -6.60 18.65
C ALA A 239 15.10 -7.69 17.79
N ARG A 240 15.06 -8.92 18.29
CA ARG A 240 14.45 -10.06 17.62
C ARG A 240 12.95 -9.87 17.46
N LEU A 241 12.26 -9.51 18.54
CA LEU A 241 10.81 -9.34 18.55
C LEU A 241 10.36 -8.23 17.59
N ALA A 242 11.03 -7.07 17.59
CA ALA A 242 10.72 -5.99 16.66
C ALA A 242 10.96 -6.40 15.20
N THR A 243 12.03 -7.14 14.93
CA THR A 243 12.33 -7.61 13.56
C THR A 243 11.33 -8.66 13.10
N GLU A 244 10.99 -9.63 13.93
CA GLU A 244 9.97 -10.64 13.64
C GLU A 244 8.60 -9.99 13.40
N GLN A 245 8.22 -8.99 14.20
CA GLN A 245 6.99 -8.21 14.00
C GLN A 245 7.01 -7.44 12.67
N ALA A 246 8.16 -6.83 12.31
CA ALA A 246 8.30 -6.12 11.05
C ALA A 246 8.14 -7.06 9.85
N ILE A 247 8.76 -8.25 9.89
CA ILE A 247 8.68 -9.25 8.82
C ILE A 247 7.28 -9.89 8.76
N SER A 248 6.66 -10.15 9.92
CA SER A 248 5.32 -10.72 10.02
C SER A 248 4.21 -9.68 9.88
N SER A 249 4.55 -8.47 9.45
CA SER A 249 3.55 -7.42 9.21
C SER A 249 2.52 -7.89 8.18
N PRO A 250 1.21 -7.72 8.43
CA PRO A 250 0.17 -8.08 7.48
C PRO A 250 0.34 -7.42 6.10
N LEU A 251 1.12 -6.35 6.05
CA LEU A 251 1.43 -5.63 4.81
C LEU A 251 2.48 -6.35 3.94
N LEU A 252 3.27 -7.26 4.54
CA LEU A 252 4.26 -8.09 3.88
C LEU A 252 3.76 -9.53 3.60
N ASP A 253 2.60 -9.92 4.16
CA ASP A 253 2.12 -11.31 4.21
C ASP A 253 1.86 -11.95 2.82
N ASP A 254 1.48 -11.15 1.82
CA ASP A 254 1.24 -11.63 0.44
C ASP A 254 2.51 -11.73 -0.42
N VAL A 255 3.67 -11.34 0.13
CA VAL A 255 4.92 -11.29 -0.63
C VAL A 255 6.06 -11.87 0.19
N THR A 256 6.72 -12.86 -0.36
CA THR A 256 7.95 -13.35 0.24
C THR A 256 9.06 -12.32 -0.01
N LEU A 257 9.78 -11.91 1.03
CA LEU A 257 10.99 -11.08 0.92
C LEU A 257 12.04 -11.72 -0.01
N ASP A 258 11.94 -13.02 -0.26
CA ASP A 258 12.76 -13.78 -1.20
C ASP A 258 12.63 -13.27 -2.67
N GLY A 259 11.56 -12.51 -2.99
CA GLY A 259 11.41 -11.85 -4.29
C GLY A 259 11.94 -10.44 -4.36
N ALA A 260 12.37 -9.85 -3.24
CA ALA A 260 12.85 -8.49 -3.17
C ALA A 260 14.23 -8.35 -3.83
N ARG A 261 14.41 -7.30 -4.65
CA ARG A 261 15.70 -6.95 -5.25
C ARG A 261 16.48 -5.95 -4.41
N GLY A 262 15.79 -5.16 -3.60
CA GLY A 262 16.38 -4.24 -2.64
C GLY A 262 15.68 -4.34 -1.29
N VAL A 263 16.44 -4.24 -0.20
CA VAL A 263 15.94 -4.23 1.17
C VAL A 263 16.61 -3.09 1.92
N LEU A 264 15.80 -2.19 2.44
CA LEU A 264 16.23 -1.11 3.32
C LEU A 264 15.73 -1.40 4.74
N VAL A 265 16.64 -1.43 5.70
CA VAL A 265 16.32 -1.66 7.11
C VAL A 265 16.69 -0.41 7.90
N ASN A 266 15.73 0.17 8.59
CA ASN A 266 15.95 1.27 9.53
C ASN A 266 15.73 0.78 10.96
N ILE A 267 16.71 1.02 11.83
CA ILE A 267 16.69 0.67 13.24
C ILE A 267 16.67 1.97 14.03
N THR A 268 15.57 2.25 14.73
CA THR A 268 15.41 3.46 15.54
C THR A 268 15.41 3.11 17.03
N THR A 269 16.26 3.78 17.82
CA THR A 269 16.35 3.59 19.27
C THR A 269 16.52 4.95 19.96
N ALA A 270 16.41 4.98 21.28
CA ALA A 270 16.88 6.11 22.07
C ALA A 270 18.38 6.33 21.84
N PRO A 271 18.89 7.58 21.99
CA PRO A 271 20.30 7.90 21.73
C PRO A 271 21.28 7.02 22.51
N GLY A 272 22.24 6.42 21.80
CA GLY A 272 23.30 5.58 22.40
C GLY A 272 22.83 4.23 22.95
N CYS A 273 21.58 3.82 22.76
CA CYS A 273 21.01 2.61 23.38
C CYS A 273 21.11 1.34 22.51
N LEU A 274 21.48 1.46 21.23
CA LEU A 274 21.62 0.30 20.33
C LEU A 274 22.89 -0.48 20.63
N LYS A 275 22.74 -1.78 20.94
CA LYS A 275 23.89 -2.68 21.17
C LYS A 275 24.32 -3.35 19.89
N MET A 276 25.62 -3.63 19.75
CA MET A 276 26.16 -4.36 18.61
C MET A 276 25.59 -5.79 18.48
N SER A 277 25.24 -6.42 19.60
CA SER A 277 24.56 -7.73 19.60
C SER A 277 23.19 -7.64 18.98
N GLU A 278 22.40 -6.62 19.33
CA GLU A 278 21.07 -6.37 18.80
C GLU A 278 21.12 -6.05 17.28
N TYR A 279 22.06 -5.21 16.88
CA TYR A 279 22.30 -4.91 15.46
C TYR A 279 22.58 -6.19 14.64
N ARG A 280 23.49 -7.06 15.12
CA ARG A 280 23.80 -8.33 14.45
C ARG A 280 22.62 -9.29 14.42
N GLU A 281 21.81 -9.32 15.47
CA GLU A 281 20.60 -10.14 15.55
C GLU A 281 19.57 -9.73 14.50
N ILE A 282 19.32 -8.41 14.36
CA ILE A 282 18.42 -7.87 13.33
C ILE A 282 18.92 -8.26 11.93
N MET A 283 20.21 -8.03 11.65
CA MET A 283 20.77 -8.40 10.35
C MET A 283 20.59 -9.87 10.05
N LYS A 284 20.88 -10.75 11.02
CA LYS A 284 20.75 -12.19 10.86
C LYS A 284 19.33 -12.59 10.53
N VAL A 285 18.35 -12.05 11.26
CA VAL A 285 16.92 -12.35 11.02
C VAL A 285 16.52 -11.86 9.63
N VAL A 286 16.88 -10.66 9.22
CA VAL A 286 16.57 -10.14 7.88
C VAL A 286 17.23 -10.98 6.77
N ASP A 287 18.48 -11.42 6.98
CA ASP A 287 19.22 -12.24 6.02
C ASP A 287 18.61 -13.63 5.80
N GLU A 288 17.89 -14.17 6.79
CA GLU A 288 17.19 -15.45 6.68
C GLU A 288 15.97 -15.36 5.74
N TYR A 289 15.38 -14.16 5.59
CA TYR A 289 14.17 -13.94 4.77
C TYR A 289 14.45 -13.27 3.42
N ALA A 290 15.57 -12.53 3.27
CA ALA A 290 15.90 -11.82 2.05
C ALA A 290 16.63 -12.73 1.04
N HIS A 291 16.35 -12.51 -0.27
CA HIS A 291 17.07 -13.22 -1.32
C HIS A 291 18.59 -12.96 -1.24
N ALA A 292 19.41 -13.97 -1.59
CA ALA A 292 20.88 -13.86 -1.50
C ALA A 292 21.45 -12.69 -2.33
N ASP A 293 20.86 -12.41 -3.48
CA ASP A 293 21.30 -11.36 -4.42
C ASP A 293 20.63 -9.99 -4.16
N ALA A 294 19.79 -9.85 -3.11
CA ALA A 294 19.16 -8.58 -2.80
C ALA A 294 20.18 -7.54 -2.34
N GLU A 295 20.10 -6.32 -2.87
CA GLU A 295 20.86 -5.19 -2.34
C GLU A 295 20.31 -4.78 -0.97
N ARG A 296 21.12 -4.91 0.09
CA ARG A 296 20.69 -4.65 1.46
C ARG A 296 21.40 -3.43 2.01
N LYS A 297 20.61 -2.52 2.56
CA LYS A 297 21.12 -1.32 3.24
C LYS A 297 20.54 -1.26 4.66
N TYR A 298 21.42 -1.08 5.62
CA TYR A 298 21.09 -0.99 7.04
C TYR A 298 21.44 0.39 7.55
N GLY A 299 20.45 1.13 8.01
CA GLY A 299 20.59 2.42 8.65
C GLY A 299 20.20 2.37 10.12
N THR A 300 20.72 3.28 10.89
CA THR A 300 20.30 3.50 12.28
C THR A 300 19.88 4.95 12.45
N ALA A 301 18.83 5.19 13.21
CA ALA A 301 18.37 6.51 13.59
C ALA A 301 18.20 6.61 15.12
N GLU A 302 18.47 7.77 15.67
CA GLU A 302 18.25 8.04 17.07
C GLU A 302 17.02 8.94 17.26
N ASP A 303 16.15 8.58 18.21
CA ASP A 303 14.93 9.30 18.53
C ASP A 303 14.87 9.62 20.03
N GLU A 304 15.01 10.90 20.36
CA GLU A 304 14.98 11.38 21.75
C GLU A 304 13.63 11.16 22.45
N SER A 305 12.56 10.89 21.69
CA SER A 305 11.24 10.61 22.23
C SER A 305 11.05 9.15 22.66
N MET A 306 11.99 8.25 22.32
CA MET A 306 11.97 6.84 22.70
C MET A 306 12.62 6.62 24.05
N GLU A 307 12.10 5.64 24.81
CA GLU A 307 12.72 5.22 26.08
C GLU A 307 13.94 4.33 25.83
N GLU A 308 14.88 4.26 26.79
CA GLU A 308 16.12 3.46 26.65
C GLU A 308 15.87 1.97 26.34
N GLY A 309 14.70 1.45 26.74
CA GLY A 309 14.27 0.08 26.49
C GLY A 309 13.65 -0.18 25.13
N ASP A 310 13.41 0.85 24.33
CA ASP A 310 12.65 0.78 23.08
C ASP A 310 13.52 0.48 21.87
N ILE A 311 12.96 -0.25 20.93
CA ILE A 311 13.49 -0.40 19.58
C ILE A 311 12.36 -0.46 18.56
N ARG A 312 12.54 0.25 17.45
CA ARG A 312 11.68 0.16 16.27
C ARG A 312 12.51 -0.30 15.07
N VAL A 313 12.03 -1.32 14.39
CA VAL A 313 12.66 -1.83 13.16
C VAL A 313 11.68 -1.64 12.02
N THR A 314 12.09 -0.92 10.99
CA THR A 314 11.31 -0.71 9.78
C THR A 314 12.05 -1.36 8.61
N ILE A 315 11.36 -2.24 7.90
CA ILE A 315 11.90 -2.98 6.74
C ILE A 315 11.12 -2.56 5.50
N ILE A 316 11.83 -2.14 4.47
CA ILE A 316 11.24 -1.78 3.18
C ILE A 316 11.85 -2.70 2.13
N ALA A 317 11.01 -3.45 1.44
CA ALA A 317 11.40 -4.35 0.36
C ALA A 317 10.97 -3.74 -0.98
N THR A 318 11.89 -3.63 -1.94
CA THR A 318 11.64 -3.02 -3.26
C THR A 318 11.92 -4.01 -4.39
N GLY A 319 11.38 -3.72 -5.58
CA GLY A 319 11.56 -4.55 -6.75
C GLY A 319 10.79 -5.87 -6.70
N LEU A 320 9.74 -5.91 -5.89
CA LEU A 320 8.86 -7.07 -5.76
C LEU A 320 8.08 -7.29 -7.06
N LYS A 321 7.99 -8.54 -7.50
CA LYS A 321 7.11 -8.94 -8.60
C LYS A 321 5.69 -9.05 -8.04
N GLU A 322 4.72 -8.48 -8.75
CA GLU A 322 3.32 -8.83 -8.49
C GLU A 322 3.19 -10.34 -8.57
N HIS A 323 2.78 -10.98 -7.48
CA HIS A 323 2.12 -12.26 -7.58
C HIS A 323 0.84 -11.95 -8.37
N GLN A 324 0.86 -12.23 -9.67
CA GLN A 324 -0.38 -12.54 -10.36
C GLN A 324 -0.94 -13.71 -9.53
N ASN A 325 -1.93 -13.42 -8.68
CA ASN A 325 -2.88 -14.44 -8.29
C ASN A 325 -3.35 -14.98 -9.64
N ALA A 326 -2.72 -16.07 -10.05
CA ALA A 326 -3.33 -16.98 -10.96
C ALA A 326 -4.62 -17.37 -10.23
N ALA A 327 -5.66 -16.55 -10.39
CA ALA A 327 -7.00 -17.07 -10.41
C ALA A 327 -6.82 -18.28 -11.28
N ALA A 328 -6.82 -19.45 -10.65
CA ALA A 328 -6.66 -20.71 -11.32
C ALA A 328 -7.69 -20.65 -12.46
N SER A 329 -7.26 -20.22 -13.63
CA SER A 329 -7.91 -20.56 -14.86
C SER A 329 -7.76 -22.08 -14.85
N HIS A 330 -8.71 -22.72 -14.17
CA HIS A 330 -9.06 -24.07 -14.47
C HIS A 330 -9.40 -23.99 -15.95
N ASN A 331 -8.39 -24.13 -16.79
CA ASN A 331 -8.56 -24.57 -18.13
C ASN A 331 -9.24 -25.93 -17.99
N LEU A 332 -10.55 -25.89 -17.93
CA LEU A 332 -11.40 -27.04 -18.21
C LEU A 332 -11.00 -27.45 -19.63
N ARG A 333 -9.96 -28.25 -19.74
CA ARG A 333 -9.64 -28.99 -20.93
C ARG A 333 -10.86 -29.84 -21.15
N MET A 334 -11.73 -29.45 -22.09
CA MET A 334 -12.74 -30.35 -22.61
C MET A 334 -11.98 -31.56 -23.17
N VAL A 335 -11.96 -32.61 -22.35
CA VAL A 335 -11.53 -33.92 -22.81
C VAL A 335 -12.61 -34.31 -23.82
N LYS A 336 -12.30 -34.24 -25.14
CA LYS A 336 -13.12 -34.86 -26.14
C LYS A 336 -13.25 -36.33 -25.73
N PRO A 337 -14.48 -36.87 -25.63
CA PRO A 337 -14.64 -38.28 -25.35
C PRO A 337 -13.90 -39.07 -26.46
N GLN A 338 -12.86 -39.78 -26.07
CA GLN A 338 -12.23 -40.76 -26.92
C GLN A 338 -13.31 -41.80 -27.29
N GLN A 339 -13.57 -41.96 -28.58
CA GLN A 339 -14.46 -43.03 -29.07
C GLN A 339 -13.96 -44.34 -28.47
N ALA A 340 -14.79 -44.93 -27.63
CA ALA A 340 -14.58 -46.27 -27.12
C ALA A 340 -14.64 -47.22 -28.32
N THR A 341 -13.54 -47.88 -28.59
CA THR A 341 -13.48 -49.03 -29.50
C THR A 341 -14.31 -50.15 -28.87
N GLY A 342 -15.29 -50.62 -29.61
CA GLY A 342 -16.36 -51.50 -29.16
C GLY A 342 -15.94 -52.78 -28.48
N THR A 343 -16.69 -53.07 -27.46
CA THR A 343 -17.20 -54.38 -27.15
C THR A 343 -18.68 -54.23 -26.85
N ASP A 344 -19.46 -54.92 -27.62
CA ASP A 344 -20.91 -54.96 -27.64
C ASP A 344 -21.40 -55.76 -26.40
N ASP A 345 -21.87 -55.03 -25.36
CA ASP A 345 -22.64 -55.61 -24.26
C ASP A 345 -23.65 -54.57 -23.77
N GLY A 346 -24.82 -54.65 -24.34
CA GLY A 346 -26.20 -54.47 -23.91
C GLY A 346 -26.56 -53.38 -22.89
N PHE A 347 -25.90 -52.23 -22.81
CA PHE A 347 -26.36 -51.10 -22.01
C PHE A 347 -27.00 -49.99 -22.88
N PRO A 348 -28.20 -49.50 -22.53
CA PRO A 348 -28.87 -48.45 -23.29
C PRO A 348 -28.07 -47.16 -23.27
N ASN A 349 -27.91 -46.57 -24.45
CA ASN A 349 -27.18 -45.35 -24.74
C ASN A 349 -27.75 -44.19 -23.88
N ILE A 350 -26.92 -43.56 -23.04
CA ILE A 350 -27.30 -42.48 -22.12
C ILE A 350 -27.85 -41.25 -22.89
N ASP A 351 -27.56 -41.07 -24.14
CA ASP A 351 -28.08 -39.98 -25.00
C ASP A 351 -29.58 -40.07 -25.27
N SER A 352 -30.24 -41.22 -25.07
CA SER A 352 -31.67 -41.36 -25.24
C SER A 352 -32.48 -40.96 -24.01
N VAL A 353 -31.83 -40.87 -22.85
CA VAL A 353 -32.51 -40.51 -21.59
C VAL A 353 -32.58 -38.98 -21.39
N ILE A 354 -31.65 -38.23 -21.99
CA ILE A 354 -31.59 -36.76 -21.83
C ILE A 354 -32.56 -36.02 -22.81
N ARG A 355 -33.02 -36.66 -23.87
CA ARG A 355 -33.89 -36.00 -24.85
C ARG A 355 -35.39 -36.06 -24.52
N SER A 356 -35.83 -36.74 -23.46
CA SER A 356 -37.24 -36.80 -23.04
C SER A 356 -37.57 -35.88 -21.87
N GLY A 357 -36.61 -35.08 -21.37
CA GLY A 357 -36.82 -34.12 -20.29
C GLY A 357 -37.26 -32.74 -20.80
N ARG A 358 -38.49 -32.50 -20.73
CA ARG A 358 -39.30 -31.26 -20.78
C ARG A 358 -38.48 -29.93 -20.78
N SER A 359 -38.84 -29.10 -21.75
CA SER A 359 -38.68 -27.65 -21.82
C SER A 359 -38.84 -27.00 -20.44
N ALA A 360 -37.75 -26.41 -19.91
CA ALA A 360 -37.79 -25.59 -18.69
C ALA A 360 -38.58 -24.28 -19.02
N ARG A 361 -39.83 -24.24 -18.59
CA ARG A 361 -40.58 -22.97 -18.43
C ARG A 361 -39.99 -22.27 -17.20
N SER A 362 -39.49 -21.07 -17.38
CA SER A 362 -39.18 -20.15 -16.28
C SER A 362 -40.52 -19.81 -15.57
N MET A 363 -40.75 -20.38 -14.40
CA MET A 363 -41.84 -19.96 -13.51
C MET A 363 -41.26 -18.89 -12.59
N ASN A 364 -41.76 -17.66 -12.71
CA ASN A 364 -41.72 -16.64 -11.68
C ASN A 364 -42.71 -17.04 -10.60
N LEU A 365 -42.25 -17.62 -9.50
CA LEU A 365 -43.02 -17.92 -8.32
C LEU A 365 -43.02 -16.72 -7.39
N ALA A 366 -44.24 -16.21 -7.05
CA ALA A 366 -44.44 -15.18 -6.05
C ALA A 366 -44.33 -15.78 -4.64
N ALA A 367 -43.93 -14.97 -3.64
CA ALA A 367 -43.73 -15.39 -2.25
C ALA A 367 -45.00 -15.99 -1.55
N SER A 368 -46.18 -15.93 -2.19
CA SER A 368 -47.47 -16.51 -1.73
C SER A 368 -47.61 -18.00 -2.01
N ASP A 369 -46.74 -18.59 -2.83
CA ASP A 369 -46.89 -19.98 -3.29
C ASP A 369 -46.26 -21.01 -2.32
N PHE A 370 -45.59 -20.56 -1.28
CA PHE A 370 -44.93 -21.43 -0.29
C PHE A 370 -45.82 -21.90 0.86
N SER A 371 -47.12 -21.55 0.87
CA SER A 371 -48.05 -21.94 1.92
C SER A 371 -48.82 -23.26 1.66
N ASN A 372 -48.57 -23.92 0.56
CA ASN A 372 -49.29 -25.15 0.19
C ASN A 372 -48.39 -26.37 0.28
N GLN A 373 -48.63 -27.23 1.26
CA GLN A 373 -47.83 -28.42 1.63
C GLN A 373 -47.71 -29.47 0.50
N SER A 374 -48.55 -29.41 -0.53
CA SER A 374 -48.53 -30.32 -1.69
C SER A 374 -47.48 -29.97 -2.76
N VAL A 375 -46.82 -28.80 -2.65
CA VAL A 375 -45.80 -28.34 -3.60
C VAL A 375 -44.39 -28.69 -3.12
N LEU A 376 -44.22 -29.01 -1.83
CA LEU A 376 -42.93 -29.32 -1.21
C LEU A 376 -42.48 -30.76 -1.44
N ASP A 377 -43.37 -31.67 -1.80
CA ASP A 377 -43.03 -33.09 -2.03
C ASP A 377 -42.32 -33.34 -3.37
N ASP A 378 -42.33 -32.37 -4.28
CA ASP A 378 -41.66 -32.47 -5.59
C ASP A 378 -40.18 -31.96 -5.59
N PHE A 379 -39.68 -31.46 -4.46
CA PHE A 379 -38.30 -31.03 -4.33
C PHE A 379 -37.50 -32.05 -3.52
N GLU A 380 -36.55 -32.75 -4.15
CA GLU A 380 -35.52 -33.52 -3.44
C GLU A 380 -34.60 -32.59 -2.67
N ILE A 381 -34.86 -32.41 -1.38
CA ILE A 381 -33.99 -31.65 -0.47
C ILE A 381 -32.77 -32.52 -0.14
N PRO A 382 -31.54 -32.05 -0.41
CA PRO A 382 -30.34 -32.80 -0.05
C PRO A 382 -30.30 -33.17 1.44
N ALA A 383 -29.89 -34.39 1.76
CA ALA A 383 -29.92 -34.96 3.10
C ALA A 383 -29.19 -34.13 4.19
N VAL A 384 -28.33 -33.22 3.79
CA VAL A 384 -27.59 -32.33 4.71
C VAL A 384 -28.49 -31.24 5.34
N LEU A 385 -29.60 -30.86 4.71
CA LEU A 385 -30.51 -29.83 5.21
C LEU A 385 -31.68 -30.38 6.03
N ARG A 386 -31.84 -31.71 6.13
CA ARG A 386 -32.90 -32.35 6.93
C ARG A 386 -32.66 -32.37 8.43
N ARG A 387 -31.42 -32.04 8.89
CA ARG A 387 -31.02 -32.11 10.32
C ARG A 387 -31.18 -30.81 11.10
N GLN A 388 -31.76 -29.76 10.51
CA GLN A 388 -31.91 -28.46 11.19
C GLN A 388 -33.40 -28.11 11.51
N ALA A 389 -34.30 -29.02 11.39
CA ALA A 389 -35.75 -28.78 11.61
C ALA A 389 -36.37 -29.68 12.70
N ASP A 390 -35.57 -30.17 13.66
CA ASP A 390 -36.02 -30.80 14.93
C ASP A 390 -35.53 -30.01 16.13
#